data_8bd56b037eb2548ae4500d55b314e029
#
_entry.id   8bd56b037eb2548ae4500d55b314e029
#
_cell.length_a   1.000
_cell.length_b   1.000
_cell.length_c   1.000
_cell.angle_alpha   90.00
_cell.angle_beta   90.00
_cell.angle_gamma   90.00
#
_symmetry.space_group_name_H-M   'P 1'
#
loop_
_entity.id
_entity.type
_entity.pdbx_description
1 polymer ?
#
loop_
_entity_poly.entity_id
_entity_poly.type
_entity_poly.pdbx_seq_one_letter_code
_entity_poly.pdbx_strand_id
1 'polypeptide(L)'
;MTNFPLTCTIAFFFLGSLSLVGQNNTANFGSWSGVIINSNCSPDEAFAEAAKCTETGVRGGKLSLYDDTTREINILDPQDQAVGHPGDSVTVSGTVKGNILYVTSFKMLTAIGLDVGRKAPVFSARDQFGRQQSLDTLRGSNGTVLLFFRSADW
;
A
#
# COMPACT_ATOMS: atom_id res chain seq x y z
N MET A 1 78.46 -28.03 -22.96
CA MET A 1 77.35 -28.77 -22.34
C MET A 1 76.66 -27.83 -21.41
N THR A 2 75.67 -27.12 -21.87
CA THR A 2 74.91 -26.13 -21.11
C THR A 2 73.43 -26.39 -21.35
N ASN A 3 72.77 -27.01 -20.34
CA ASN A 3 71.36 -27.27 -20.32
C ASN A 3 70.60 -26.00 -19.94
N PHE A 4 69.71 -25.52 -20.81
CA PHE A 4 68.69 -24.51 -20.51
C PHE A 4 67.38 -25.20 -20.07
N PRO A 5 66.79 -24.83 -18.97
CA PRO A 5 65.42 -25.28 -18.63
C PRO A 5 64.39 -24.41 -19.33
N LEU A 6 63.48 -25.07 -20.00
CA LEU A 6 62.29 -24.53 -20.68
C LEU A 6 61.25 -24.19 -19.63
N THR A 7 61.06 -22.91 -19.30
CA THR A 7 59.99 -22.45 -18.44
C THR A 7 58.68 -22.29 -19.23
N CYS A 8 57.77 -23.23 -18.99
CA CYS A 8 56.42 -23.19 -19.56
C CYS A 8 55.55 -22.18 -18.76
N THR A 9 55.30 -21.00 -19.33
CA THR A 9 54.40 -20.00 -18.73
C THR A 9 52.96 -20.34 -19.14
N ILE A 10 52.20 -20.84 -18.19
CA ILE A 10 50.77 -21.08 -18.37
C ILE A 10 50.04 -19.74 -18.11
N ALA A 11 49.55 -19.12 -19.19
CA ALA A 11 48.68 -17.95 -19.11
C ALA A 11 47.25 -18.41 -18.76
N PHE A 12 46.82 -18.15 -17.53
CA PHE A 12 45.41 -18.33 -17.13
C PHE A 12 44.58 -17.17 -17.70
N PHE A 13 43.82 -17.44 -18.75
CA PHE A 13 42.74 -16.57 -19.19
C PHE A 13 41.56 -16.71 -18.25
N PHE A 14 41.38 -15.73 -17.37
CA PHE A 14 40.12 -15.55 -16.63
C PHE A 14 39.05 -15.02 -17.58
N LEU A 15 38.21 -15.90 -18.09
CA LEU A 15 36.95 -15.51 -18.73
C LEU A 15 36.00 -15.03 -17.64
N GLY A 16 35.99 -13.74 -17.39
CA GLY A 16 34.99 -13.08 -16.55
C GLY A 16 33.61 -13.18 -17.21
N SER A 17 32.76 -14.06 -16.72
CA SER A 17 31.35 -14.09 -17.10
C SER A 17 30.69 -12.82 -16.57
N LEU A 18 30.45 -11.82 -17.42
CA LEU A 18 29.51 -10.73 -17.11
C LEU A 18 28.11 -11.34 -17.04
N SER A 19 27.64 -11.60 -15.84
CA SER A 19 26.22 -11.87 -15.61
C SER A 19 25.47 -10.55 -15.81
N LEU A 20 24.85 -10.37 -16.97
CA LEU A 20 23.80 -9.39 -17.18
C LEU A 20 22.65 -9.76 -16.27
N VAL A 21 22.54 -9.11 -15.11
CA VAL A 21 21.34 -9.10 -14.29
C VAL A 21 20.29 -8.33 -15.08
N GLY A 22 19.55 -9.04 -15.93
CA GLY A 22 18.35 -8.51 -16.54
C GLY A 22 17.37 -8.18 -15.45
N GLN A 23 17.07 -6.90 -15.25
CA GLN A 23 15.92 -6.47 -14.48
C GLN A 23 14.69 -6.93 -15.26
N ASN A 24 14.14 -8.07 -14.85
CA ASN A 24 12.84 -8.52 -15.31
C ASN A 24 11.79 -7.56 -14.73
N ASN A 25 11.47 -6.50 -15.49
CA ASN A 25 10.25 -5.72 -15.29
C ASN A 25 9.05 -6.60 -15.67
N THR A 26 8.80 -7.63 -14.90
CA THR A 26 7.57 -8.41 -15.03
C THR A 26 6.42 -7.51 -14.64
N ALA A 27 5.56 -7.25 -15.61
CA ALA A 27 4.32 -6.54 -15.36
C ALA A 27 3.42 -7.43 -14.48
N ASN A 28 3.22 -7.04 -13.23
CA ASN A 28 2.37 -7.77 -12.29
C ASN A 28 0.94 -7.23 -12.39
N PHE A 29 0.02 -8.07 -12.88
CA PHE A 29 -1.41 -7.80 -12.80
C PHE A 29 -1.90 -8.17 -11.39
N GLY A 30 -2.68 -7.26 -10.78
CA GLY A 30 -3.19 -7.46 -9.42
C GLY A 30 -4.31 -6.49 -9.06
N SER A 31 -4.64 -6.51 -7.79
CA SER A 31 -5.59 -5.59 -7.18
C SER A 31 -4.99 -5.04 -5.89
N TRP A 32 -5.03 -3.73 -5.73
CA TRP A 32 -4.47 -2.99 -4.60
C TRP A 32 -5.56 -2.15 -3.97
N SER A 33 -5.58 -2.09 -2.65
CA SER A 33 -6.46 -1.20 -1.90
C SER A 33 -5.63 -0.16 -1.17
N GLY A 34 -6.14 1.05 -1.09
CA GLY A 34 -5.42 2.14 -0.45
C GLY A 34 -6.15 3.46 -0.57
N VAL A 35 -5.42 4.54 -0.37
CA VAL A 35 -5.93 5.91 -0.38
C VAL A 35 -5.35 6.67 -1.58
N ILE A 36 -6.19 7.49 -2.22
CA ILE A 36 -5.74 8.37 -3.30
C ILE A 36 -5.03 9.58 -2.71
N ILE A 37 -3.77 9.74 -3.07
CA ILE A 37 -2.89 10.82 -2.61
C ILE A 37 -2.18 11.49 -3.78
N ASN A 38 -1.45 12.55 -3.48
CA ASN A 38 -0.56 13.21 -4.45
C ASN A 38 0.81 12.50 -4.47
N SER A 39 1.37 12.26 -5.65
CA SER A 39 2.67 11.59 -5.85
C SER A 39 3.87 12.34 -5.24
N ASN A 40 3.70 13.60 -4.82
CA ASN A 40 4.75 14.38 -4.18
C ASN A 40 4.88 14.07 -2.68
N CYS A 41 3.98 13.27 -2.11
CA CYS A 41 4.11 12.76 -0.75
C CYS A 41 5.09 11.60 -0.69
N SER A 42 5.86 11.54 0.39
CA SER A 42 6.64 10.35 0.72
C SER A 42 5.76 9.29 1.39
N PRO A 43 6.17 8.01 1.37
CA PRO A 43 5.44 6.95 2.07
C PRO A 43 5.29 7.20 3.57
N ASP A 44 6.29 7.82 4.22
CA ASP A 44 6.23 8.12 5.65
C ASP A 44 5.24 9.24 5.98
N GLU A 45 5.17 10.29 5.13
CA GLU A 45 4.16 11.34 5.25
C GLU A 45 2.76 10.78 5.05
N ALA A 46 2.56 9.95 4.02
CA ALA A 46 1.28 9.30 3.75
C ALA A 46 0.84 8.37 4.90
N PHE A 47 1.79 7.67 5.51
CA PHE A 47 1.53 6.81 6.67
C PHE A 47 1.15 7.60 7.91
N ALA A 48 1.86 8.71 8.18
CA ALA A 48 1.61 9.55 9.35
C ALA A 48 0.28 10.30 9.25
N GLU A 49 0.00 10.91 8.10
CA GLU A 49 -1.20 11.73 7.91
C GLU A 49 -1.58 11.82 6.42
N ALA A 50 -2.24 10.78 5.89
CA ALA A 50 -2.66 10.71 4.49
C ALA A 50 -3.51 11.92 4.07
N ALA A 51 -4.26 12.53 4.99
CA ALA A 51 -5.06 13.72 4.72
C ALA A 51 -4.23 14.92 4.23
N LYS A 52 -3.01 15.10 4.74
CA LYS A 52 -2.10 16.16 4.25
C LYS A 52 -1.61 15.92 2.83
N CYS A 53 -1.53 14.65 2.44
CA CYS A 53 -1.13 14.23 1.10
C CYS A 53 -2.23 14.41 0.05
N THR A 54 -3.43 14.79 0.47
CA THR A 54 -4.58 15.01 -0.43
C THR A 54 -4.74 16.46 -0.85
N GLU A 55 -4.06 17.38 -0.19
CA GLU A 55 -4.11 18.80 -0.54
C GLU A 55 -3.61 19.03 -1.97
N THR A 56 -4.49 19.50 -2.83
CA THR A 56 -4.24 19.80 -4.23
C THR A 56 -3.31 20.99 -4.48
N GLY A 57 -2.77 21.56 -3.41
CA GLY A 57 -1.90 22.75 -3.43
C GLY A 57 -0.45 22.51 -3.85
N VAL A 58 0.01 21.29 -3.92
CA VAL A 58 1.38 20.95 -4.35
C VAL A 58 1.41 20.89 -5.87
N ARG A 59 1.94 21.93 -6.49
CA ARG A 59 2.02 22.08 -7.94
C ARG A 59 2.69 20.87 -8.58
N GLY A 60 2.02 20.24 -9.55
CA GLY A 60 2.59 19.27 -10.48
C GLY A 60 2.60 17.81 -10.05
N GLY A 61 1.99 17.46 -8.92
CA GLY A 61 1.87 16.05 -8.52
C GLY A 61 0.78 15.32 -9.31
N LYS A 62 0.97 14.02 -9.50
CA LYS A 62 0.00 13.12 -10.10
C LYS A 62 -0.79 12.42 -9.00
N LEU A 63 -2.03 12.03 -9.29
CA LEU A 63 -2.81 11.18 -8.39
C LEU A 63 -2.19 9.80 -8.34
N SER A 64 -2.04 9.28 -7.14
CA SER A 64 -1.36 8.03 -6.86
C SER A 64 -2.14 7.23 -5.84
N LEU A 65 -2.04 5.93 -5.89
CA LEU A 65 -2.54 5.03 -4.86
C LEU A 65 -1.44 4.83 -3.81
N TYR A 66 -1.72 5.15 -2.57
CA TYR A 66 -0.93 4.74 -1.42
C TYR A 66 -1.51 3.46 -0.84
N ASP A 67 -0.77 2.36 -0.94
CA ASP A 67 -1.10 1.08 -0.31
C ASP A 67 -0.57 1.09 1.12
N ASP A 68 -1.47 1.08 2.10
CA ASP A 68 -1.13 1.12 3.53
C ASP A 68 -0.50 -0.20 4.05
N THR A 69 -0.65 -1.28 3.30
CA THR A 69 -0.10 -2.59 3.64
C THR A 69 1.37 -2.69 3.25
N THR A 70 1.70 -2.29 2.02
CA THR A 70 3.07 -2.34 1.48
C THR A 70 3.84 -1.04 1.69
N ARG A 71 3.15 0.06 2.00
CA ARG A 71 3.65 1.44 2.07
C ARG A 71 4.21 1.94 0.75
N GLU A 72 3.72 1.40 -0.36
CA GLU A 72 4.12 1.82 -1.70
C GLU A 72 3.19 2.89 -2.25
N ILE A 73 3.76 3.79 -3.04
CA ILE A 73 3.02 4.82 -3.77
C ILE A 73 3.13 4.53 -5.25
N ASN A 74 2.02 4.21 -5.88
CA ASN A 74 1.94 3.91 -7.30
C ASN A 74 1.15 5.00 -8.02
N ILE A 75 1.79 5.64 -9.01
CA ILE A 75 1.15 6.66 -9.84
C ILE A 75 0.08 5.98 -10.70
N LEU A 76 -1.13 6.51 -10.68
CA LEU A 76 -2.23 5.97 -11.48
C LEU A 76 -2.12 6.41 -12.95
N ASP A 77 -2.40 5.51 -13.88
CA ASP A 77 -2.48 5.78 -15.30
C ASP A 77 -3.62 4.93 -15.91
N PRO A 78 -4.66 5.55 -16.50
CA PRO A 78 -4.94 6.99 -16.59
C PRO A 78 -5.38 7.63 -15.26
N GLN A 79 -5.31 8.95 -15.17
CA GLN A 79 -5.62 9.74 -13.97
C GLN A 79 -7.13 10.05 -13.82
N ASP A 80 -7.88 9.97 -14.90
CA ASP A 80 -9.27 10.45 -15.03
C ASP A 80 -10.22 9.85 -13.98
N GLN A 81 -10.06 8.57 -13.66
CA GLN A 81 -10.90 7.88 -12.68
C GLN A 81 -10.60 8.30 -11.22
N ALA A 82 -9.41 8.82 -10.96
CA ALA A 82 -9.01 9.27 -9.63
C ALA A 82 -9.27 10.77 -9.41
N VAL A 83 -9.57 11.53 -10.48
CA VAL A 83 -9.89 12.96 -10.38
C VAL A 83 -11.16 13.16 -9.55
N GLY A 84 -11.05 14.03 -8.54
CA GLY A 84 -12.15 14.32 -7.61
C GLY A 84 -12.21 13.40 -6.39
N HIS A 85 -11.28 12.44 -6.28
CA HIS A 85 -11.21 11.46 -5.19
C HIS A 85 -9.95 11.51 -4.32
N PRO A 86 -9.25 12.66 -4.15
CA PRO A 86 -8.14 12.73 -3.20
C PRO A 86 -8.63 12.45 -1.78
N GLY A 87 -7.96 11.52 -1.10
CA GLY A 87 -8.31 11.10 0.26
C GLY A 87 -9.31 9.95 0.34
N ASP A 88 -9.93 9.60 -0.77
CA ASP A 88 -10.87 8.48 -0.78
C ASP A 88 -10.13 7.15 -0.75
N SER A 89 -10.70 6.20 -0.02
CA SER A 89 -10.24 4.81 -0.03
C SER A 89 -10.81 4.08 -1.23
N VAL A 90 -9.94 3.41 -1.96
CA VAL A 90 -10.30 2.73 -3.22
C VAL A 90 -9.67 1.35 -3.33
N THR A 91 -10.24 0.53 -4.19
CA THR A 91 -9.60 -0.67 -4.73
C THR A 91 -9.36 -0.46 -6.22
N VAL A 92 -8.12 -0.59 -6.63
CA VAL A 92 -7.69 -0.43 -8.02
C VAL A 92 -7.14 -1.75 -8.52
N SER A 93 -7.64 -2.23 -9.65
CA SER A 93 -7.07 -3.39 -10.35
C SER A 93 -6.34 -2.92 -11.59
N GLY A 94 -5.24 -3.59 -11.93
CA GLY A 94 -4.44 -3.19 -13.07
C GLY A 94 -3.10 -3.91 -13.15
N THR A 95 -2.12 -3.24 -13.75
CA THR A 95 -0.77 -3.77 -13.92
C THR A 95 0.24 -2.76 -13.44
N VAL A 96 1.12 -3.15 -12.51
CA VAL A 96 2.22 -2.31 -12.03
C VAL A 96 3.45 -2.52 -12.90
N LYS A 97 4.05 -1.43 -13.36
CA LYS A 97 5.36 -1.38 -14.01
C LYS A 97 6.19 -0.25 -13.39
N GLY A 98 7.24 -0.63 -12.67
CA GLY A 98 7.98 0.33 -11.85
C GLY A 98 7.08 0.91 -10.76
N ASN A 99 6.88 2.21 -10.77
CA ASN A 99 5.99 2.93 -9.85
C ASN A 99 4.68 3.42 -10.51
N ILE A 100 4.33 2.89 -11.68
CA ILE A 100 3.11 3.25 -12.40
C ILE A 100 2.13 2.08 -12.35
N LEU A 101 0.91 2.35 -11.87
CA LEU A 101 -0.21 1.43 -11.88
C LEU A 101 -1.12 1.76 -13.07
N TYR A 102 -1.07 0.92 -14.09
CA TYR A 102 -1.96 0.99 -15.25
C TYR A 102 -3.33 0.44 -14.86
N VAL A 103 -4.29 1.36 -14.69
CA VAL A 103 -5.61 1.08 -14.12
C VAL A 103 -6.51 0.42 -15.15
N THR A 104 -7.09 -0.72 -14.80
CA THR A 104 -8.14 -1.39 -15.59
C THR A 104 -9.50 -1.35 -14.90
N SER A 105 -9.53 -1.22 -13.57
CA SER A 105 -10.74 -1.09 -12.79
C SER A 105 -10.48 -0.23 -11.57
N PHE A 106 -11.40 0.68 -11.28
CA PHE A 106 -11.36 1.59 -10.14
C PHE A 106 -12.68 1.47 -9.38
N LYS A 107 -12.62 1.15 -8.10
CA LYS A 107 -13.80 1.02 -7.24
C LYS A 107 -13.58 1.81 -5.96
N MET A 108 -14.51 2.69 -5.65
CA MET A 108 -14.57 3.32 -4.34
C MET A 108 -14.81 2.25 -3.28
N LEU A 109 -14.01 2.25 -2.24
CA LEU A 109 -14.35 1.55 -1.02
C LEU A 109 -15.40 2.39 -0.29
N THR A 110 -16.65 2.22 -0.71
CA THR A 110 -17.79 2.85 -0.03
C THR A 110 -17.80 2.37 1.41
N ALA A 111 -17.71 3.33 2.32
CA ALA A 111 -17.86 3.21 3.77
C ALA A 111 -17.50 1.83 4.34
N ILE A 112 -16.29 1.70 4.90
CA ILE A 112 -15.96 0.56 5.77
C ILE A 112 -16.90 0.66 6.96
N GLY A 113 -17.92 -0.22 6.97
CA GLY A 113 -18.91 -0.22 8.03
C GLY A 113 -20.32 -0.48 7.52
N LEU A 114 -21.28 -0.31 8.42
CA LEU A 114 -22.69 -0.44 8.09
C LEU A 114 -23.27 0.91 7.69
N ASP A 115 -24.11 0.91 6.67
CA ASP A 115 -24.92 2.07 6.33
C ASP A 115 -25.79 2.50 7.50
N VAL A 116 -26.09 3.80 7.57
CA VAL A 116 -27.00 4.35 8.56
C VAL A 116 -28.35 3.65 8.48
N GLY A 117 -28.89 3.24 9.63
CA GLY A 117 -30.13 2.48 9.73
C GLY A 117 -29.98 0.97 9.61
N ARG A 118 -28.80 0.45 9.32
CA ARG A 118 -28.55 -0.99 9.35
C ARG A 118 -28.33 -1.49 10.77
N LYS A 119 -28.83 -2.69 11.06
CA LYS A 119 -28.62 -3.31 12.37
C LYS A 119 -27.14 -3.69 12.53
N ALA A 120 -26.52 -3.25 13.64
CA ALA A 120 -25.17 -3.63 13.98
C ALA A 120 -25.03 -5.14 14.16
N PRO A 121 -23.90 -5.75 13.72
CA PRO A 121 -23.61 -7.15 14.00
C PRO A 121 -23.59 -7.43 15.50
N VAL A 122 -24.01 -8.61 15.88
CA VAL A 122 -23.87 -9.05 17.27
C VAL A 122 -22.40 -9.26 17.58
N PHE A 123 -21.97 -8.80 18.75
CA PHE A 123 -20.64 -9.09 19.26
C PHE A 123 -20.73 -9.53 20.73
N SER A 124 -19.70 -10.18 21.17
CA SER A 124 -19.52 -10.57 22.56
C SER A 124 -18.05 -10.45 22.92
N ALA A 125 -17.77 -9.68 23.95
CA ALA A 125 -16.40 -9.45 24.44
C ALA A 125 -16.39 -9.46 25.97
N ARG A 126 -15.22 -9.69 26.57
CA ARG A 126 -15.04 -9.55 28.01
C ARG A 126 -14.54 -8.14 28.34
N ASP A 127 -15.10 -7.53 29.37
CA ASP A 127 -14.60 -6.27 29.90
C ASP A 127 -13.34 -6.51 30.78
N GLN A 128 -12.75 -5.42 31.27
CA GLN A 128 -11.56 -5.46 32.13
C GLN A 128 -11.78 -6.22 33.46
N PHE A 129 -13.02 -6.50 33.83
CA PHE A 129 -13.39 -7.27 35.01
C PHE A 129 -13.77 -8.73 34.66
N GLY A 130 -13.60 -9.15 33.40
CA GLY A 130 -13.91 -10.49 32.91
C GLY A 130 -15.39 -10.74 32.65
N ARG A 131 -16.26 -9.73 32.75
CA ARG A 131 -17.71 -9.85 32.53
C ARG A 131 -18.00 -9.86 31.04
N GLN A 132 -18.89 -10.73 30.62
CA GLN A 132 -19.36 -10.80 29.24
C GLN A 132 -20.18 -9.56 28.91
N GLN A 133 -19.81 -8.86 27.85
CA GLN A 133 -20.51 -7.70 27.32
C GLN A 133 -21.00 -7.96 25.90
N SER A 134 -22.16 -7.41 25.59
CA SER A 134 -22.76 -7.43 24.26
C SER A 134 -23.32 -6.04 23.93
N LEU A 135 -23.79 -5.85 22.69
CA LEU A 135 -24.43 -4.60 22.31
C LEU A 135 -25.64 -4.28 23.21
N ASP A 136 -26.40 -5.30 23.59
CA ASP A 136 -27.60 -5.11 24.43
C ASP A 136 -27.24 -4.74 25.87
N THR A 137 -26.13 -5.29 26.43
CA THR A 137 -25.67 -4.94 27.78
C THR A 137 -25.04 -3.55 27.85
N LEU A 138 -24.53 -3.06 26.74
CA LEU A 138 -23.88 -1.74 26.64
C LEU A 138 -24.84 -0.63 26.19
N ARG A 139 -26.06 -0.98 25.83
CA ARG A 139 -27.03 -0.02 25.32
C ARG A 139 -27.46 0.96 26.41
N GLY A 140 -27.16 2.24 26.21
CA GLY A 140 -27.67 3.32 27.04
C GLY A 140 -29.09 3.79 26.61
N SER A 141 -29.78 4.51 27.49
CA SER A 141 -31.10 5.08 27.21
C SER A 141 -31.08 6.05 26.03
N ASN A 142 -30.00 6.75 25.82
CA ASN A 142 -29.81 7.75 24.76
C ASN A 142 -28.96 7.27 23.60
N GLY A 143 -28.68 5.95 23.53
CA GLY A 143 -27.82 5.34 22.52
C GLY A 143 -26.46 4.92 23.07
N THR A 144 -25.63 4.36 22.20
CA THR A 144 -24.29 3.87 22.52
C THR A 144 -23.35 4.23 21.38
N VAL A 145 -22.19 4.79 21.74
CA VAL A 145 -21.09 5.00 20.80
C VAL A 145 -20.03 3.92 21.05
N LEU A 146 -19.69 3.16 20.01
CA LEU A 146 -18.64 2.16 20.05
C LEU A 146 -17.42 2.70 19.31
N LEU A 147 -16.29 2.77 19.99
CA LEU A 147 -15.01 3.11 19.40
C LEU A 147 -14.14 1.87 19.29
N PHE A 148 -13.72 1.54 18.07
CA PHE A 148 -12.78 0.47 17.81
C PHE A 148 -11.42 1.09 17.49
N PHE A 149 -10.38 0.62 18.18
CA PHE A 149 -9.01 1.09 17.94
C PHE A 149 -8.05 -0.11 17.95
N ARG A 150 -7.01 -0.01 17.16
CA ARG A 150 -6.09 -1.12 16.93
C ARG A 150 -5.09 -1.30 18.08
N SER A 151 -4.62 -0.19 18.64
CA SER A 151 -3.66 -0.14 19.74
C SER A 151 -3.82 1.16 20.51
N ALA A 152 -3.54 1.11 21.82
CA ALA A 152 -3.48 2.29 22.69
C ALA A 152 -2.04 2.70 23.00
N ASP A 153 -1.05 2.06 22.37
CA ASP A 153 0.36 2.38 22.53
C ASP A 153 0.75 3.51 21.56
N TRP A 154 0.88 4.70 22.09
CA TRP A 154 1.43 5.91 21.49
C TRP A 154 2.47 6.52 22.36
#